data_7367a392961e65d3f26d7b1d5e138632
#
_entry.id   7367a392961e65d3f26d7b1d5e138632
#
_cell.length_a   1.000
_cell.length_b   1.000
_cell.length_c   1.000
_cell.angle_alpha   90.00
_cell.angle_beta   90.00
_cell.angle_gamma   90.00
#
_symmetry.space_group_name_H-M   'P 1'
#
loop_
_entity.id
_entity.type
_entity.pdbx_description
1 polymer ?
#
loop_
_entity_poly.entity_id
_entity_poly.type
_entity_poly.pdbx_seq_one_letter_code
_entity_poly.pdbx_strand_id
1 'polypeptide(L)'
;KGEVSVRYVPAAAVGISLASALLWLVSHREPLAPGLPAIGVGAFLAVPANLAVLACLFAISFCGGLYIVPLYAAIQYLTPEDRMAGVIACSNVTDSLFMVVSAVGSGFLLTAGLEIPQIFLVMAVLTVLAAILIRKGVRRYGGGER
;
A
#
# COMPACT_ATOMS: atom_id res chain seq x y z
N LYS A 1 -1.21 23.82 19.46
CA LYS A 1 -1.98 22.79 18.73
C LYS A 1 -1.06 22.33 17.62
N GLY A 2 -0.60 21.06 17.66
CA GLY A 2 0.34 20.53 16.69
C GLY A 2 -0.32 20.46 15.31
N GLU A 3 0.34 21.00 14.29
CA GLU A 3 -0.09 20.86 12.90
C GLU A 3 0.13 19.40 12.47
N VAL A 4 -0.94 18.75 12.03
CA VAL A 4 -0.82 17.40 11.44
C VAL A 4 -0.17 17.54 10.07
N SER A 5 1.11 17.19 9.97
CA SER A 5 1.86 17.32 8.75
C SER A 5 1.58 16.14 7.81
N VAL A 6 0.76 16.35 6.79
CA VAL A 6 0.53 15.40 5.68
C VAL A 6 1.61 15.45 4.58
N ARG A 7 2.71 16.18 4.86
CA ARG A 7 3.80 16.43 3.88
C ARG A 7 4.48 15.14 3.41
N TYR A 8 4.52 14.11 4.25
CA TYR A 8 5.18 12.83 3.97
C TYR A 8 4.30 11.85 3.18
N VAL A 9 3.00 12.08 3.11
CA VAL A 9 2.05 11.19 2.42
C VAL A 9 2.42 10.93 0.94
N PRO A 10 2.76 11.96 0.13
CA PRO A 10 3.16 11.71 -1.26
C PRO A 10 4.47 10.94 -1.38
N ALA A 11 5.43 11.21 -0.50
CA ALA A 11 6.71 10.49 -0.47
C ALA A 11 6.50 9.02 -0.09
N ALA A 12 5.64 8.75 0.90
CA ALA A 12 5.28 7.40 1.31
C ALA A 12 4.58 6.61 0.17
N ALA A 13 3.68 7.25 -0.58
CA ALA A 13 3.04 6.63 -1.74
C ALA A 13 4.05 6.26 -2.84
N VAL A 14 5.02 7.13 -3.11
CA VAL A 14 6.13 6.82 -4.04
C VAL A 14 6.98 5.67 -3.49
N GLY A 15 7.27 5.66 -2.19
CA GLY A 15 8.01 4.59 -1.52
C GLY A 15 7.32 3.24 -1.66
N ILE A 16 6.00 3.16 -1.43
CA ILE A 16 5.21 1.93 -1.64
C ILE A 16 5.33 1.46 -3.08
N SER A 17 5.15 2.35 -4.05
CA SER A 17 5.18 2.01 -5.47
C SER A 17 6.56 1.52 -5.92
N LEU A 18 7.64 2.17 -5.48
CA LEU A 18 9.01 1.75 -5.78
C LEU A 18 9.35 0.41 -5.15
N ALA A 19 8.99 0.21 -3.87
CA ALA A 19 9.25 -1.04 -3.17
C ALA A 19 8.45 -2.22 -3.78
N SER A 20 7.22 -1.97 -4.22
CA SER A 20 6.39 -2.98 -4.90
C SER A 20 6.94 -3.33 -6.30
N ALA A 21 7.42 -2.33 -7.05
CA ALA A 21 8.06 -2.56 -8.35
C ALA A 21 9.39 -3.33 -8.18
N LEU A 22 10.18 -2.98 -7.14
CA LEU A 22 11.41 -3.69 -6.82
C LEU A 22 11.14 -5.13 -6.39
N LEU A 23 10.10 -5.36 -5.59
CA LEU A 23 9.67 -6.70 -5.19
C LEU A 23 9.35 -7.56 -6.43
N TRP A 24 8.59 -7.01 -7.38
CA TRP A 24 8.30 -7.69 -8.64
C TRP A 24 9.59 -8.02 -9.41
N LEU A 25 10.52 -7.06 -9.53
CA LEU A 25 11.78 -7.24 -10.26
C LEU A 25 12.67 -8.33 -9.62
N VAL A 26 12.78 -8.34 -8.30
CA VAL A 26 13.55 -9.34 -7.56
C VAL A 26 12.93 -10.73 -7.70
N SER A 27 11.60 -10.82 -7.55
CA SER A 27 10.87 -12.09 -7.64
C SER A 27 10.83 -12.66 -9.07
N HIS A 28 10.90 -11.81 -10.10
CA HIS A 28 10.88 -12.24 -11.48
C HIS A 28 12.22 -12.87 -11.93
N ARG A 29 13.32 -12.52 -11.27
CA ARG A 29 14.65 -13.06 -11.58
C ARG A 29 14.90 -14.47 -11.05
N GLU A 30 14.18 -14.85 -10.00
CA GLU A 30 14.26 -16.13 -9.32
C GLU A 30 12.87 -16.77 -9.25
N PRO A 31 12.32 -17.29 -10.37
CA PRO A 31 11.02 -17.94 -10.33
C PRO A 31 11.09 -19.16 -9.41
N LEU A 32 10.27 -19.17 -8.36
CA LEU A 32 10.11 -20.33 -7.49
C LEU A 32 9.52 -21.48 -8.32
N ALA A 33 10.31 -22.54 -8.53
CA ALA A 33 9.81 -23.73 -9.21
C ALA A 33 8.64 -24.33 -8.41
N PRO A 34 7.49 -24.60 -9.06
CA PRO A 34 6.36 -25.22 -8.40
C PRO A 34 6.76 -26.61 -7.87
N GLY A 35 6.43 -26.89 -6.61
CA GLY A 35 6.67 -28.20 -5.99
C GLY A 35 7.97 -28.34 -5.19
N LEU A 36 8.70 -27.24 -4.93
CA LEU A 36 9.83 -27.30 -4.00
C LEU A 36 9.36 -27.65 -2.58
N PRO A 37 10.11 -28.54 -1.87
CA PRO A 37 9.81 -28.87 -0.50
C PRO A 37 9.93 -27.61 0.39
N ALA A 38 9.09 -27.54 1.43
CA ALA A 38 9.17 -26.45 2.41
C ALA A 38 10.58 -26.40 3.03
N ILE A 39 11.25 -25.27 2.89
CA ILE A 39 12.57 -25.04 3.47
C ILE A 39 12.43 -24.40 4.85
N GLY A 40 13.30 -24.77 5.78
CA GLY A 40 13.32 -24.14 7.11
C GLY A 40 13.73 -22.66 7.05
N VAL A 41 13.34 -21.89 8.06
CA VAL A 41 13.60 -20.44 8.14
C VAL A 41 15.08 -20.10 7.97
N GLY A 42 15.98 -20.90 8.55
CA GLY A 42 17.44 -20.69 8.41
C GLY A 42 17.93 -20.85 6.97
N ALA A 43 17.45 -21.87 6.26
CA ALA A 43 17.79 -22.08 4.85
C ALA A 43 17.18 -20.98 3.95
N PHE A 44 15.98 -20.49 4.27
CA PHE A 44 15.37 -19.36 3.56
C PHE A 44 16.19 -18.09 3.70
N LEU A 45 16.63 -17.76 4.92
CA LEU A 45 17.43 -16.55 5.20
C LEU A 45 18.87 -16.63 4.67
N ALA A 46 19.38 -17.83 4.40
CA ALA A 46 20.71 -18.01 3.81
C ALA A 46 20.79 -17.58 2.33
N VAL A 47 19.64 -17.42 1.66
CA VAL A 47 19.58 -17.00 0.25
C VAL A 47 19.44 -15.48 0.16
N PRO A 48 20.41 -14.75 -0.43
CA PRO A 48 20.37 -13.28 -0.51
C PRO A 48 19.12 -12.73 -1.24
N ALA A 49 18.60 -13.45 -2.23
CA ALA A 49 17.38 -13.05 -2.95
C ALA A 49 16.15 -13.02 -2.02
N ASN A 50 16.04 -13.98 -1.10
CA ASN A 50 14.96 -14.02 -0.12
C ASN A 50 15.04 -12.87 0.88
N LEU A 51 16.25 -12.46 1.27
CA LEU A 51 16.46 -11.27 2.11
C LEU A 51 16.04 -9.99 1.38
N ALA A 52 16.30 -9.90 0.07
CA ALA A 52 15.86 -8.77 -0.73
C ALA A 52 14.31 -8.69 -0.81
N VAL A 53 13.64 -9.84 -0.94
CA VAL A 53 12.16 -9.92 -0.88
C VAL A 53 11.65 -9.44 0.47
N LEU A 54 12.23 -9.92 1.59
CA LEU A 54 11.85 -9.48 2.94
C LEU A 54 12.08 -7.98 3.14
N ALA A 55 13.20 -7.45 2.64
CA ALA A 55 13.49 -6.02 2.72
C ALA A 55 12.47 -5.18 1.93
N CYS A 56 12.05 -5.65 0.75
CA CYS A 56 10.99 -5.00 -0.03
C CYS A 56 9.64 -5.02 0.71
N LEU A 57 9.25 -6.16 1.29
CA LEU A 57 8.03 -6.28 2.07
C LEU A 57 8.06 -5.39 3.32
N PHE A 58 9.20 -5.32 4.00
CA PHE A 58 9.39 -4.40 5.11
C PHE A 58 9.25 -2.94 4.67
N ALA A 59 9.87 -2.57 3.54
CA ALA A 59 9.80 -1.21 3.00
C ALA A 59 8.36 -0.83 2.61
N ILE A 60 7.59 -1.74 1.99
CA ILE A 60 6.18 -1.54 1.67
C ILE A 60 5.37 -1.28 2.95
N SER A 61 5.55 -2.12 3.97
CA SER A 61 4.83 -2.00 5.25
C SER A 61 5.20 -0.72 6.00
N PHE A 62 6.47 -0.35 6.02
CA PHE A 62 6.97 0.87 6.64
C PHE A 62 6.41 2.12 5.96
N CYS A 63 6.49 2.18 4.62
CA CYS A 63 5.91 3.27 3.85
C CYS A 63 4.38 3.31 3.97
N GLY A 64 3.72 2.14 4.08
CA GLY A 64 2.29 2.03 4.36
C GLY A 64 1.91 2.68 5.69
N GLY A 65 2.69 2.44 6.74
CA GLY A 65 2.52 3.12 8.04
C GLY A 65 2.70 4.63 7.95
N LEU A 66 3.76 5.09 7.27
CA LEU A 66 4.00 6.52 7.02
C LEU A 66 2.91 7.19 6.18
N TYR A 67 2.22 6.42 5.35
CA TYR A 67 1.09 6.89 4.56
C TYR A 67 -0.18 7.02 5.39
N ILE A 68 -0.55 5.96 6.14
CA ILE A 68 -1.86 5.84 6.77
C ILE A 68 -1.96 6.64 8.08
N VAL A 69 -0.88 6.66 8.90
CA VAL A 69 -0.90 7.31 10.21
C VAL A 69 -1.22 8.81 10.15
N PRO A 70 -0.56 9.63 9.29
CA PRO A 70 -0.90 11.05 9.21
C PRO A 70 -2.29 11.30 8.63
N LEU A 71 -2.82 10.42 7.78
CA LEU A 71 -4.18 10.54 7.26
C LEU A 71 -5.23 10.30 8.35
N TYR A 72 -5.06 9.26 9.17
CA TYR A 72 -5.95 9.02 10.31
C TYR A 72 -5.86 10.13 11.35
N ALA A 73 -4.66 10.63 11.62
CA ALA A 73 -4.47 11.78 12.51
C ALA A 73 -5.18 13.04 11.95
N ALA A 74 -5.11 13.28 10.65
CA ALA A 74 -5.81 14.40 10.00
C ALA A 74 -7.34 14.25 10.09
N ILE A 75 -7.88 13.05 9.88
CA ILE A 75 -9.31 12.75 10.04
C ILE A 75 -9.75 13.07 11.47
N GLN A 76 -9.00 12.61 12.47
CA GLN A 76 -9.31 12.84 13.87
C GLN A 76 -9.19 14.33 14.26
N TYR A 77 -8.21 15.04 13.71
CA TYR A 77 -8.03 16.47 13.99
C TYR A 77 -9.13 17.35 13.38
N LEU A 78 -9.60 17.01 12.18
CA LEU A 78 -10.60 17.79 11.44
C LEU A 78 -12.04 17.45 11.82
N THR A 79 -12.26 16.32 12.51
CA THR A 79 -13.59 15.87 12.86
C THR A 79 -14.02 16.43 14.22
N PRO A 80 -15.19 17.09 14.33
CA PRO A 80 -15.76 17.49 15.62
C PRO A 80 -15.99 16.29 16.54
N GLU A 81 -15.85 16.50 17.86
CA GLU A 81 -15.94 15.41 18.86
C GLU A 81 -17.29 14.69 18.83
N ASP A 82 -18.38 15.41 18.58
CA ASP A 82 -19.75 14.87 18.48
C ASP A 82 -19.95 13.92 17.29
N ARG A 83 -19.11 13.99 16.27
CA ARG A 83 -19.17 13.17 15.05
C ARG A 83 -18.04 12.15 14.91
N MET A 84 -17.07 12.18 15.81
CA MET A 84 -15.86 11.36 15.75
C MET A 84 -16.18 9.86 15.62
N ALA A 85 -17.08 9.34 16.45
CA ALA A 85 -17.47 7.93 16.43
C ALA A 85 -18.07 7.51 15.08
N GLY A 86 -18.94 8.36 14.49
CA GLY A 86 -19.54 8.11 13.19
C GLY A 86 -18.54 8.10 12.06
N VAL A 87 -17.58 9.04 12.06
CA VAL A 87 -16.53 9.10 11.03
C VAL A 87 -15.60 7.90 11.10
N ILE A 88 -15.19 7.50 12.32
CA ILE A 88 -14.35 6.28 12.50
C ILE A 88 -15.12 5.04 12.04
N ALA A 89 -16.40 4.90 12.39
CA ALA A 89 -17.21 3.77 11.97
C ALA A 89 -17.33 3.72 10.42
N CYS A 90 -17.58 4.86 9.79
CA CYS A 90 -17.66 4.96 8.34
C CYS A 90 -16.31 4.59 7.67
N SER A 91 -15.19 5.04 8.21
CA SER A 91 -13.85 4.67 7.73
C SER A 91 -13.64 3.17 7.81
N ASN A 92 -13.94 2.54 8.96
CA ASN A 92 -13.77 1.11 9.14
C ASN A 92 -14.63 0.28 8.18
N VAL A 93 -15.87 0.70 7.93
CA VAL A 93 -16.76 0.03 6.95
C VAL A 93 -16.18 0.16 5.53
N THR A 94 -15.70 1.36 5.19
CA THR A 94 -15.08 1.61 3.88
C THR A 94 -13.81 0.78 3.70
N ASP A 95 -12.93 0.74 4.69
CA ASP A 95 -11.71 -0.05 4.66
C ASP A 95 -12.02 -1.54 4.51
N SER A 96 -13.01 -2.05 5.26
CA SER A 96 -13.46 -3.44 5.16
C SER A 96 -14.02 -3.76 3.77
N LEU A 97 -14.78 -2.85 3.16
CA LEU A 97 -15.30 -3.02 1.81
C LEU A 97 -14.14 -3.10 0.79
N PHE A 98 -13.17 -2.18 0.86
CA PHE A 98 -11.99 -2.22 0.00
C PHE A 98 -11.15 -3.47 0.21
N MET A 99 -11.07 -3.98 1.43
CA MET A 99 -10.38 -5.22 1.78
C MET A 99 -11.03 -6.42 1.08
N VAL A 100 -12.36 -6.53 1.10
CA VAL A 100 -13.11 -7.57 0.38
C VAL A 100 -12.94 -7.44 -1.12
N VAL A 101 -13.11 -6.23 -1.68
CA VAL A 101 -12.96 -5.98 -3.12
C VAL A 101 -11.55 -6.33 -3.60
N SER A 102 -10.51 -5.95 -2.84
CA SER A 102 -9.13 -6.26 -3.20
C SER A 102 -8.82 -7.75 -3.09
N ALA A 103 -9.37 -8.45 -2.08
CA ALA A 103 -9.21 -9.90 -1.94
C ALA A 103 -9.85 -10.66 -3.11
N VAL A 104 -11.11 -10.33 -3.46
CA VAL A 104 -11.80 -10.92 -4.61
C VAL A 104 -11.09 -10.58 -5.92
N GLY A 105 -10.69 -9.32 -6.10
CA GLY A 105 -9.94 -8.87 -7.27
C GLY A 105 -8.60 -9.60 -7.42
N SER A 106 -7.84 -9.74 -6.34
CA SER A 106 -6.58 -10.49 -6.35
C SER A 106 -6.79 -11.97 -6.65
N GLY A 107 -7.82 -12.58 -6.08
CA GLY A 107 -8.21 -13.97 -6.39
C GLY A 107 -8.55 -14.14 -7.87
N PHE A 108 -9.30 -13.23 -8.46
CA PHE A 108 -9.60 -13.25 -9.88
C PHE A 108 -8.36 -13.10 -10.75
N LEU A 109 -7.43 -12.21 -10.41
CA LEU A 109 -6.16 -12.04 -11.13
C LEU A 109 -5.31 -13.32 -11.08
N LEU A 110 -5.26 -14.00 -9.93
CA LEU A 110 -4.56 -15.28 -9.79
C LEU A 110 -5.19 -16.37 -10.66
N THR A 111 -6.52 -16.47 -10.71
CA THR A 111 -7.22 -17.43 -11.59
C THR A 111 -7.04 -17.10 -13.08
N ALA A 112 -6.82 -15.83 -13.41
CA ALA A 112 -6.47 -15.39 -14.76
C ALA A 112 -5.00 -15.68 -15.16
N GLY A 113 -4.22 -16.30 -14.26
CA GLY A 113 -2.85 -16.73 -14.52
C GLY A 113 -1.77 -15.72 -14.12
N LEU A 114 -2.11 -14.64 -13.39
CA LEU A 114 -1.10 -13.74 -12.84
C LEU A 114 -0.43 -14.38 -11.62
N GLU A 115 0.86 -14.17 -11.51
CA GLU A 115 1.65 -14.55 -10.34
C GLU A 115 1.56 -13.51 -9.22
N ILE A 116 1.81 -13.92 -7.97
CA ILE A 116 1.78 -13.03 -6.80
C ILE A 116 2.64 -11.77 -6.98
N PRO A 117 3.88 -11.85 -7.51
CA PRO A 117 4.68 -10.63 -7.75
C PRO A 117 4.05 -9.66 -8.74
N GLN A 118 3.30 -10.15 -9.73
CA GLN A 118 2.60 -9.30 -10.70
C GLN A 118 1.44 -8.53 -10.04
N ILE A 119 0.79 -9.10 -9.03
CA ILE A 119 -0.23 -8.40 -8.24
C ILE A 119 0.36 -7.20 -7.52
N PHE A 120 1.57 -7.31 -6.96
CA PHE A 120 2.27 -6.17 -6.36
C PHE A 120 2.58 -5.06 -7.39
N LEU A 121 2.90 -5.43 -8.64
CA LEU A 121 3.07 -4.46 -9.71
C LEU A 121 1.76 -3.73 -10.05
N VAL A 122 0.63 -4.46 -10.12
CA VAL A 122 -0.70 -3.87 -10.30
C VAL A 122 -1.01 -2.88 -9.16
N MET A 123 -0.74 -3.28 -7.91
CA MET A 123 -0.92 -2.40 -6.74
C MET A 123 -0.03 -1.16 -6.81
N ALA A 124 1.22 -1.28 -7.27
CA ALA A 124 2.11 -0.14 -7.47
C ALA A 124 1.51 0.87 -8.47
N VAL A 125 1.02 0.39 -9.61
CA VAL A 125 0.39 1.23 -10.65
C VAL A 125 -0.87 1.91 -10.09
N LEU A 126 -1.73 1.18 -9.40
CA LEU A 126 -2.94 1.73 -8.79
C LEU A 126 -2.61 2.81 -7.75
N THR A 127 -1.58 2.59 -6.93
CA THR A 127 -1.13 3.58 -5.93
C THR A 127 -0.64 4.86 -6.60
N VAL A 128 0.13 4.77 -7.69
CA VAL A 128 0.57 5.94 -8.46
C VAL A 128 -0.62 6.68 -9.07
N LEU A 129 -1.56 5.94 -9.68
CA LEU A 129 -2.75 6.54 -10.28
C LEU A 129 -3.60 7.27 -9.23
N ALA A 130 -3.83 6.64 -8.08
CA ALA A 130 -4.53 7.26 -6.95
C ALA A 130 -3.83 8.54 -6.48
N ALA A 131 -2.50 8.51 -6.30
CA ALA A 131 -1.73 9.69 -5.90
C ALA A 131 -1.83 10.83 -6.91
N ILE A 132 -1.81 10.52 -8.22
CA ILE A 132 -1.97 11.52 -9.29
C ILE A 132 -3.39 12.11 -9.29
N LEU A 133 -4.43 11.27 -9.13
CA LEU A 133 -5.82 11.71 -9.09
C LEU A 133 -6.10 12.62 -7.89
N ILE A 134 -5.61 12.24 -6.71
CA ILE A 134 -5.73 13.06 -5.49
C ILE A 134 -5.04 14.41 -5.69
N ARG A 135 -3.81 14.42 -6.24
CA ARG A 135 -3.07 15.64 -6.49
C ARG A 135 -3.78 16.56 -7.49
N LYS A 136 -4.40 16.01 -8.54
CA LYS A 136 -5.21 16.78 -9.50
C LYS A 136 -6.49 17.30 -8.86
N GLY A 137 -7.17 16.49 -8.02
CA GLY A 137 -8.37 16.88 -7.29
C GLY A 137 -8.09 18.06 -6.34
N VAL A 138 -7.06 17.96 -5.50
CA VAL A 138 -6.66 19.01 -4.57
C VAL A 138 -6.32 20.32 -5.30
N ARG A 139 -5.64 20.28 -6.46
CA ARG A 139 -5.35 21.46 -7.26
C ARG A 139 -6.60 22.12 -7.86
N ARG A 140 -7.65 21.32 -8.14
CA ARG A 140 -8.87 21.81 -8.76
C ARG A 140 -9.82 22.48 -7.75
N TYR A 141 -9.81 22.00 -6.50
CA TYR A 141 -10.66 22.52 -5.42
C TYR A 141 -9.95 23.51 -4.50
N GLY A 142 -8.61 23.44 -4.37
CA GLY A 142 -7.81 24.36 -3.56
C GLY A 142 -7.48 25.70 -4.24
N GLY A 143 -7.85 25.91 -5.49
CA GLY A 143 -7.63 27.16 -6.22
C GLY A 143 -8.75 28.21 -6.10
N GLY A 144 -9.79 27.91 -5.31
CA GLY A 144 -10.96 28.77 -5.15
C GLY A 144 -10.96 29.72 -3.94
N GLU A 145 -9.95 29.67 -3.07
CA GLU A 145 -9.82 30.55 -1.90
C GLU A 145 -8.54 31.36 -1.99
N ARG A 146 -8.54 32.38 -2.80
CA ARG A 146 -7.65 33.54 -2.71
C ARG A 146 -8.44 34.79 -3.04
#